data_cd54fefa55aac9cb4fc524a8d373d0be
#
_entry.id   cd54fefa55aac9cb4fc524a8d373d0be
#
_cell.length_a   1.000
_cell.length_b   1.000
_cell.length_c   1.000
_cell.angle_alpha   90.00
_cell.angle_beta   90.00
_cell.angle_gamma   90.00
#
_symmetry.space_group_name_H-M   'P 1'
#
loop_
_entity.id
_entity.type
_entity.pdbx_description
1 polymer ?
#
loop_
_entity_poly.entity_id
_entity_poly.type
_entity_poly.pdbx_seq_one_letter_code
_entity_poly.pdbx_strand_id
1 'polypeptide(L)'
;MLNLIEKYESRGFELEIDEAKITAVCKRPSKRARLGYKTEFAYRYGSVDRMIAHIEQFLVDLDRAEQWKQERKVARAAAKAAALESVKEGDIYVASWGWEQTNIDAYQVVAKKGATVTLREIAVASVEGSEGFMSDRVVPVKDEFIGDAFKKRITGQYINIDDVRSAGPAEEGKDFYRSWYA
;
A
#
# COMPACT_ATOMS: atom_id res chain seq x y z
N MET A 1 35.65 -16.13 10.11
CA MET A 1 35.35 -15.58 8.77
C MET A 1 34.79 -16.61 7.78
N LEU A 2 35.37 -17.79 7.64
CA LEU A 2 34.81 -18.85 6.76
C LEU A 2 33.30 -19.11 7.01
N ASN A 3 32.87 -19.22 8.27
CA ASN A 3 31.48 -19.43 8.65
C ASN A 3 30.55 -18.26 8.22
N LEU A 4 31.06 -17.03 8.13
CA LEU A 4 30.25 -15.89 7.64
C LEU A 4 30.08 -15.95 6.12
N ILE A 5 31.11 -16.31 5.37
CA ILE A 5 31.04 -16.46 3.91
C ILE A 5 30.04 -17.55 3.55
N GLU A 6 30.11 -18.72 4.18
CA GLU A 6 29.16 -19.81 3.98
C GLU A 6 27.70 -19.40 4.28
N LYS A 7 27.48 -18.60 5.33
CA LYS A 7 26.14 -18.05 5.63
C LYS A 7 25.60 -17.14 4.53
N TYR A 8 26.47 -16.34 3.89
CA TYR A 8 26.09 -15.48 2.78
C TYR A 8 25.80 -16.29 1.52
N GLU A 9 26.68 -17.25 1.19
CA GLU A 9 26.53 -18.14 0.03
C GLU A 9 25.23 -18.95 0.11
N SER A 10 24.89 -19.48 1.29
CA SER A 10 23.65 -20.23 1.52
C SER A 10 22.38 -19.39 1.24
N ARG A 11 22.49 -18.05 1.26
CA ARG A 11 21.43 -17.11 0.96
C ARG A 11 21.52 -16.51 -0.45
N GLY A 12 22.46 -17.00 -1.26
CA GLY A 12 22.67 -16.54 -2.63
C GLY A 12 23.39 -15.22 -2.76
N PHE A 13 24.17 -14.84 -1.74
CA PHE A 13 25.07 -13.68 -1.80
C PHE A 13 26.52 -14.16 -1.97
N GLU A 14 27.31 -13.34 -2.62
CA GLU A 14 28.75 -13.47 -2.72
C GLU A 14 29.39 -12.42 -1.80
N LEU A 15 30.17 -12.87 -0.79
CA LEU A 15 30.86 -12.01 0.17
C LEU A 15 32.36 -12.11 -0.01
N GLU A 16 32.99 -11.03 -0.42
CA GLU A 16 34.45 -10.87 -0.54
C GLU A 16 34.95 -10.07 0.66
N ILE A 17 35.95 -10.60 1.39
CA ILE A 17 36.55 -9.93 2.55
C ILE A 17 38.08 -9.85 2.31
N ASP A 18 38.65 -8.64 2.42
CA ASP A 18 40.07 -8.38 2.42
C ASP A 18 40.48 -7.83 3.80
N GLU A 19 41.01 -8.69 4.65
CA GLU A 19 41.41 -8.32 6.02
C GLU A 19 42.56 -7.34 6.03
N ALA A 20 43.52 -7.43 5.08
CA ALA A 20 44.67 -6.55 5.03
C ALA A 20 44.26 -5.10 4.71
N LYS A 21 43.27 -4.92 3.90
CA LYS A 21 42.67 -3.60 3.54
C LYS A 21 41.49 -3.22 4.42
N ILE A 22 41.01 -4.15 5.25
CA ILE A 22 39.80 -4.03 6.08
C ILE A 22 38.62 -3.62 5.23
N THR A 23 38.39 -4.35 4.13
CA THR A 23 37.27 -4.10 3.21
C THR A 23 36.36 -5.33 3.09
N ALA A 24 35.07 -5.08 2.91
CA ALA A 24 34.14 -6.13 2.55
C ALA A 24 33.18 -5.65 1.44
N VAL A 25 32.91 -6.56 0.51
CA VAL A 25 32.00 -6.37 -0.63
C VAL A 25 31.00 -7.49 -0.65
N CYS A 26 29.72 -7.15 -0.66
CA CYS A 26 28.64 -8.11 -0.81
C CYS A 26 27.90 -7.88 -2.12
N LYS A 27 27.76 -8.93 -2.90
CA LYS A 27 27.10 -8.94 -4.19
C LYS A 27 25.98 -9.97 -4.20
N ARG A 28 24.95 -9.71 -4.99
CA ARG A 28 23.86 -10.67 -5.26
C ARG A 28 23.66 -10.82 -6.76
N PRO A 29 23.56 -12.03 -7.30
CA PRO A 29 23.24 -12.25 -8.71
C PRO A 29 21.94 -11.55 -9.10
N SER A 30 21.94 -10.87 -10.24
CA SER A 30 20.77 -10.13 -10.73
C SER A 30 20.71 -10.14 -12.25
N LYS A 31 19.68 -10.80 -12.80
CA LYS A 31 19.44 -10.84 -14.26
C LYS A 31 19.13 -9.46 -14.87
N ARG A 32 18.74 -8.48 -14.04
CA ARG A 32 18.40 -7.12 -14.48
C ARG A 32 19.57 -6.16 -14.41
N ALA A 33 20.63 -6.52 -13.69
CA ALA A 33 21.81 -5.70 -13.57
C ALA A 33 22.74 -5.88 -14.76
N ARG A 34 23.27 -4.77 -15.33
CA ARG A 34 24.19 -4.76 -16.47
C ARG A 34 25.43 -5.68 -16.26
N LEU A 35 25.91 -5.79 -15.02
CA LEU A 35 27.07 -6.60 -14.67
C LEU A 35 26.71 -8.02 -14.20
N GLY A 36 25.44 -8.45 -14.29
CA GLY A 36 24.98 -9.74 -13.82
C GLY A 36 24.80 -9.83 -12.30
N TYR A 37 25.15 -8.80 -11.55
CA TYR A 37 25.00 -8.72 -10.10
C TYR A 37 24.64 -7.31 -9.64
N LYS A 38 24.06 -7.24 -8.45
CA LYS A 38 23.79 -6.01 -7.72
C LYS A 38 24.68 -5.98 -6.47
N THR A 39 25.43 -4.91 -6.27
CA THR A 39 26.20 -4.69 -5.04
C THR A 39 25.23 -4.26 -3.94
N GLU A 40 25.18 -5.00 -2.85
CA GLU A 40 24.39 -4.66 -1.67
C GLU A 40 25.17 -3.72 -0.74
N PHE A 41 26.47 -3.99 -0.53
CA PHE A 41 27.39 -3.05 0.09
C PHE A 41 28.83 -3.27 -0.40
N ALA A 42 29.66 -2.20 -0.30
CA ALA A 42 31.08 -2.21 -0.57
C ALA A 42 31.74 -1.14 0.30
N TYR A 43 32.36 -1.55 1.40
CA TYR A 43 32.88 -0.62 2.39
C TYR A 43 34.32 -0.95 2.81
N ARG A 44 35.04 0.13 3.18
CA ARG A 44 36.29 0.05 3.96
C ARG A 44 36.00 0.46 5.40
N TYR A 45 36.49 -0.32 6.34
CA TYR A 45 36.16 -0.15 7.76
C TYR A 45 37.39 0.37 8.53
N GLY A 46 37.16 0.96 9.70
CA GLY A 46 38.22 1.44 10.58
C GLY A 46 38.86 0.34 11.43
N SER A 47 38.23 -0.85 11.54
CA SER A 47 38.73 -2.02 12.23
C SER A 47 38.07 -3.29 11.73
N VAL A 48 38.71 -4.45 11.96
CA VAL A 48 38.18 -5.78 11.64
C VAL A 48 36.90 -6.04 12.44
N ASP A 49 36.84 -5.66 13.71
CA ASP A 49 35.66 -5.86 14.56
C ASP A 49 34.45 -5.13 14.01
N ARG A 50 34.61 -3.88 13.55
CA ARG A 50 33.53 -3.11 12.90
C ARG A 50 33.09 -3.74 11.59
N MET A 51 34.02 -4.30 10.84
CA MET A 51 33.71 -5.01 9.61
C MET A 51 32.87 -6.25 9.89
N ILE A 52 33.27 -7.07 10.84
CA ILE A 52 32.53 -8.28 11.25
C ILE A 52 31.14 -7.91 11.77
N ALA A 53 31.07 -6.94 12.69
CA ALA A 53 29.80 -6.49 13.24
C ALA A 53 28.82 -6.00 12.16
N HIS A 54 29.29 -5.26 11.15
CA HIS A 54 28.45 -4.83 10.03
C HIS A 54 27.98 -6.03 9.18
N ILE A 55 28.87 -6.97 8.87
CA ILE A 55 28.53 -8.16 8.09
C ILE A 55 27.47 -9.00 8.84
N GLU A 56 27.63 -9.20 10.15
CA GLU A 56 26.64 -9.92 10.97
C GLU A 56 25.31 -9.17 11.05
N GLN A 57 25.35 -7.85 11.26
CA GLN A 57 24.16 -7.02 11.32
C GLN A 57 23.37 -7.02 10.01
N PHE A 58 24.05 -7.04 8.87
CA PHE A 58 23.40 -7.13 7.57
C PHE A 58 22.55 -8.41 7.42
N LEU A 59 23.02 -9.56 7.93
CA LEU A 59 22.22 -10.79 7.94
C LEU A 59 20.99 -10.67 8.84
N VAL A 60 21.14 -10.05 10.01
CA VAL A 60 20.01 -9.80 10.93
C VAL A 60 18.98 -8.89 10.28
N ASP A 61 19.42 -7.85 9.58
CA ASP A 61 18.53 -6.91 8.90
C ASP A 61 17.82 -7.55 7.71
N LEU A 62 18.50 -8.47 6.99
CA LEU A 62 17.86 -9.29 5.95
C LEU A 62 16.74 -10.16 6.52
N ASP A 63 17.01 -10.88 7.62
CA ASP A 63 16.00 -11.72 8.28
C ASP A 63 14.79 -10.90 8.72
N ARG A 64 15.04 -9.74 9.33
CA ARG A 64 13.99 -8.80 9.75
C ARG A 64 13.16 -8.31 8.56
N ALA A 65 13.82 -7.95 7.46
CA ALA A 65 13.15 -7.51 6.24
C ALA A 65 12.28 -8.61 5.62
N GLU A 66 12.75 -9.85 5.64
CA GLU A 66 12.00 -11.00 5.14
C GLU A 66 10.78 -11.32 6.02
N GLN A 67 10.95 -11.31 7.36
CA GLN A 67 9.87 -11.47 8.31
C GLN A 67 8.79 -10.40 8.12
N TRP A 68 9.20 -9.13 8.06
CA TRP A 68 8.29 -8.02 7.84
C TRP A 68 7.54 -8.10 6.51
N LYS A 69 8.21 -8.55 5.45
CA LYS A 69 7.60 -8.79 4.15
C LYS A 69 6.54 -9.91 4.22
N GLN A 70 6.83 -10.97 4.96
CA GLN A 70 5.90 -12.09 5.16
C GLN A 70 4.70 -11.68 6.01
N GLU A 71 4.92 -10.96 7.12
CA GLU A 71 3.86 -10.42 7.97
C GLU A 71 2.92 -9.50 7.20
N ARG A 72 3.48 -8.57 6.41
CA ARG A 72 2.68 -7.71 5.53
C ARG A 72 1.87 -8.49 4.50
N LYS A 73 2.43 -9.56 3.96
CA LYS A 73 1.70 -10.43 3.01
C LYS A 73 0.52 -11.13 3.68
N VAL A 74 0.73 -11.66 4.88
CA VAL A 74 -0.34 -12.31 5.67
C VAL A 74 -1.40 -11.30 6.08
N ALA A 75 -1.00 -10.14 6.64
CA ALA A 75 -1.92 -9.07 7.03
C ALA A 75 -2.76 -8.56 5.84
N ARG A 76 -2.13 -8.41 4.68
CA ARG A 76 -2.82 -7.99 3.45
C ARG A 76 -3.82 -9.04 2.95
N ALA A 77 -3.49 -10.32 3.08
CA ALA A 77 -4.41 -11.41 2.73
C ALA A 77 -5.60 -11.47 3.69
N ALA A 78 -5.36 -11.32 5.00
CA ALA A 78 -6.39 -11.29 6.02
C ALA A 78 -7.32 -10.06 5.86
N ALA A 79 -6.75 -8.87 5.63
CA ALA A 79 -7.53 -7.66 5.38
C ALA A 79 -8.41 -7.78 4.13
N LYS A 80 -7.88 -8.43 3.07
CA LYS A 80 -8.67 -8.69 1.86
C LYS A 80 -9.81 -9.67 2.12
N ALA A 81 -9.57 -10.75 2.89
CA ALA A 81 -10.61 -11.71 3.24
C ALA A 81 -11.72 -11.04 4.07
N ALA A 82 -11.34 -10.26 5.09
CA ALA A 82 -12.29 -9.51 5.91
C ALA A 82 -13.12 -8.51 5.07
N ALA A 83 -12.48 -7.79 4.15
CA ALA A 83 -13.18 -6.88 3.24
C ALA A 83 -14.15 -7.61 2.30
N LEU A 84 -13.79 -8.82 1.84
CA LEU A 84 -14.68 -9.64 1.02
C LEU A 84 -15.92 -10.10 1.80
N GLU A 85 -15.82 -10.33 3.08
CA GLU A 85 -16.95 -10.75 3.93
C GLU A 85 -17.81 -9.56 4.34
N SER A 86 -17.20 -8.41 4.65
CA SER A 86 -17.92 -7.23 5.15
C SER A 86 -18.75 -6.53 4.09
N VAL A 87 -18.30 -6.48 2.83
CA VAL A 87 -19.01 -5.77 1.75
C VAL A 87 -20.33 -6.44 1.39
N LYS A 88 -21.43 -5.68 1.43
CA LYS A 88 -22.79 -6.12 1.13
C LYS A 88 -23.44 -5.24 0.07
N GLU A 89 -24.50 -5.74 -0.55
CA GLU A 89 -25.37 -4.93 -1.40
C GLU A 89 -26.06 -3.88 -0.55
N GLY A 90 -26.13 -2.65 -1.06
CA GLY A 90 -26.62 -1.47 -0.34
C GLY A 90 -25.55 -0.69 0.41
N ASP A 91 -24.33 -1.22 0.60
CA ASP A 91 -23.23 -0.49 1.24
C ASP A 91 -22.82 0.73 0.42
N ILE A 92 -22.49 1.81 1.12
CA ILE A 92 -22.03 3.06 0.52
C ILE A 92 -20.53 3.19 0.67
N TYR A 93 -19.89 3.62 -0.41
CA TYR A 93 -18.47 3.92 -0.49
C TYR A 93 -18.28 5.36 -0.95
N VAL A 94 -17.37 6.08 -0.30
CA VAL A 94 -17.10 7.49 -0.60
C VAL A 94 -15.62 7.67 -0.96
N ALA A 95 -15.38 8.38 -2.06
CA ALA A 95 -14.09 8.85 -2.49
C ALA A 95 -13.99 10.35 -2.23
N SER A 96 -12.96 10.76 -1.49
CA SER A 96 -12.56 12.16 -1.33
C SER A 96 -11.28 12.38 -2.15
N TRP A 97 -11.29 13.32 -3.08
CA TRP A 97 -10.19 13.53 -4.00
C TRP A 97 -10.10 14.99 -4.45
N GLY A 98 -8.94 15.36 -5.02
CA GLY A 98 -8.63 16.68 -5.51
C GLY A 98 -7.33 17.20 -4.90
N TRP A 99 -6.72 18.19 -5.54
CA TRP A 99 -5.46 18.78 -5.10
C TRP A 99 -5.67 20.15 -4.44
N GLU A 100 -6.34 21.06 -5.13
CA GLU A 100 -6.63 22.41 -4.64
C GLU A 100 -8.03 22.54 -4.03
N GLN A 101 -8.92 21.63 -4.39
CA GLN A 101 -10.29 21.53 -3.85
C GLN A 101 -10.56 20.09 -3.42
N THR A 102 -11.59 19.89 -2.60
CA THR A 102 -12.01 18.57 -2.15
C THR A 102 -13.33 18.19 -2.80
N ASN A 103 -13.26 17.21 -3.70
CA ASN A 103 -14.44 16.62 -4.32
C ASN A 103 -14.87 15.39 -3.54
N ILE A 104 -16.18 15.16 -3.46
CA ILE A 104 -16.77 13.98 -2.82
C ILE A 104 -17.65 13.27 -3.84
N ASP A 105 -17.29 12.04 -4.16
CA ASP A 105 -18.07 11.13 -4.98
C ASP A 105 -18.55 9.98 -4.11
N ALA A 106 -19.81 9.61 -4.21
CA ALA A 106 -20.40 8.51 -3.46
C ALA A 106 -20.87 7.40 -4.40
N TYR A 107 -20.68 6.16 -3.98
CA TYR A 107 -21.03 4.97 -4.75
C TYR A 107 -21.77 3.98 -3.86
N GLN A 108 -22.82 3.37 -4.41
CA GLN A 108 -23.55 2.30 -3.74
C GLN A 108 -23.25 0.96 -4.40
N VAL A 109 -23.07 -0.07 -3.57
CA VAL A 109 -22.94 -1.46 -4.05
C VAL A 109 -24.33 -1.95 -4.47
N VAL A 110 -24.53 -2.16 -5.76
CA VAL A 110 -25.81 -2.64 -6.31
C VAL A 110 -25.84 -4.15 -6.54
N ALA A 111 -24.67 -4.78 -6.64
CA ALA A 111 -24.55 -6.24 -6.71
C ALA A 111 -23.13 -6.70 -6.28
N LYS A 112 -23.03 -7.94 -5.77
CA LYS A 112 -21.76 -8.56 -5.41
C LYS A 112 -21.69 -9.98 -5.94
N LYS A 113 -20.59 -10.31 -6.61
CA LYS A 113 -20.29 -11.67 -7.06
C LYS A 113 -18.85 -12.04 -6.72
N GLY A 114 -18.66 -12.80 -5.65
CA GLY A 114 -17.33 -13.16 -5.14
C GLY A 114 -16.51 -11.93 -4.78
N ALA A 115 -15.37 -11.74 -5.43
CA ALA A 115 -14.48 -10.59 -5.21
C ALA A 115 -14.79 -9.37 -6.09
N THR A 116 -15.90 -9.39 -6.85
CA THR A 116 -16.30 -8.30 -7.74
C THR A 116 -17.59 -7.69 -7.22
N VAL A 117 -17.60 -6.37 -7.11
CA VAL A 117 -18.80 -5.57 -6.84
C VAL A 117 -19.20 -4.81 -8.08
N THR A 118 -20.49 -4.63 -8.24
CA THR A 118 -21.06 -3.66 -9.16
C THR A 118 -21.40 -2.43 -8.35
N LEU A 119 -20.80 -1.31 -8.69
CA LEU A 119 -21.01 -0.01 -8.07
C LEU A 119 -21.83 0.86 -8.99
N ARG A 120 -22.62 1.74 -8.41
CA ARG A 120 -23.30 2.80 -9.11
C ARG A 120 -23.14 4.10 -8.34
N GLU A 121 -22.82 5.18 -9.03
CA GLU A 121 -22.69 6.49 -8.42
C GLU A 121 -24.05 6.99 -7.94
N ILE A 122 -24.06 7.58 -6.73
CA ILE A 122 -25.25 8.15 -6.09
C ILE A 122 -25.05 9.63 -5.82
N ALA A 123 -26.14 10.36 -5.72
CA ALA A 123 -26.13 11.77 -5.38
C ALA A 123 -25.55 12.01 -3.98
N VAL A 124 -25.02 13.22 -3.79
CA VAL A 124 -24.66 13.76 -2.48
C VAL A 124 -25.47 15.02 -2.23
N ALA A 125 -26.04 15.17 -1.04
CA ALA A 125 -26.81 16.33 -0.64
C ALA A 125 -26.02 17.19 0.35
N SER A 126 -26.07 18.50 0.22
CA SER A 126 -25.47 19.42 1.20
C SER A 126 -26.22 19.34 2.53
N VAL A 127 -25.48 19.35 3.62
CA VAL A 127 -26.05 19.39 4.98
C VAL A 127 -26.44 20.83 5.30
N GLU A 128 -27.71 21.05 5.64
CA GLU A 128 -28.24 22.37 5.97
C GLU A 128 -27.44 23.03 7.11
N GLY A 129 -27.07 24.29 6.94
CA GLY A 129 -26.28 25.05 7.92
C GLY A 129 -24.79 24.69 7.95
N SER A 130 -24.29 23.89 7.01
CA SER A 130 -22.87 23.55 6.91
C SER A 130 -22.09 24.44 5.95
N GLU A 131 -22.76 25.39 5.29
CA GLU A 131 -22.18 26.24 4.26
C GLU A 131 -21.11 27.16 4.86
N GLY A 132 -19.89 27.10 4.32
CA GLY A 132 -18.76 27.92 4.64
C GLY A 132 -18.28 28.73 3.43
N PHE A 133 -17.17 29.46 3.60
CA PHE A 133 -16.53 30.12 2.47
C PHE A 133 -15.97 29.05 1.51
N MET A 134 -16.56 28.93 0.33
CA MET A 134 -16.21 27.97 -0.72
C MET A 134 -16.15 26.50 -0.23
N SER A 135 -17.02 26.15 0.70
CA SER A 135 -17.07 24.81 1.26
C SER A 135 -18.43 24.50 1.87
N ASP A 136 -18.74 23.21 1.94
CA ASP A 136 -19.88 22.69 2.68
C ASP A 136 -19.58 21.27 3.19
N ARG A 137 -20.55 20.67 3.84
CA ARG A 137 -20.55 19.25 4.16
C ARG A 137 -21.66 18.57 3.38
N VAL A 138 -21.37 17.37 2.91
CA VAL A 138 -22.31 16.59 2.11
C VAL A 138 -22.50 15.21 2.69
N VAL A 139 -23.70 14.66 2.50
CA VAL A 139 -24.05 13.28 2.82
C VAL A 139 -24.43 12.52 1.57
N PRO A 140 -24.04 11.24 1.41
CA PRO A 140 -24.52 10.39 0.33
C PRO A 140 -26.03 10.16 0.45
N VAL A 141 -26.74 10.25 -0.68
CA VAL A 141 -28.18 9.96 -0.74
C VAL A 141 -28.36 8.56 -1.32
N LYS A 142 -28.71 7.62 -0.44
CA LYS A 142 -28.88 6.20 -0.81
C LYS A 142 -29.99 6.04 -1.83
N ASP A 143 -29.78 5.15 -2.81
CA ASP A 143 -30.69 4.79 -3.89
C ASP A 143 -30.97 5.92 -4.89
N GLU A 144 -30.39 7.12 -4.74
CA GLU A 144 -30.46 8.21 -5.70
C GLU A 144 -29.32 8.13 -6.73
N PHE A 145 -29.52 7.33 -7.75
CA PHE A 145 -28.49 7.03 -8.74
C PHE A 145 -28.37 8.12 -9.80
N ILE A 146 -27.11 8.56 -10.05
CA ILE A 146 -26.78 9.61 -11.03
C ILE A 146 -25.90 9.12 -12.18
N GLY A 147 -25.29 7.94 -12.07
CA GLY A 147 -24.39 7.39 -13.06
C GLY A 147 -24.75 5.96 -13.48
N ASP A 148 -24.01 5.44 -14.45
CA ASP A 148 -24.12 4.06 -14.91
C ASP A 148 -23.45 3.09 -13.94
N ALA A 149 -23.92 1.85 -13.93
CA ALA A 149 -23.34 0.79 -13.13
C ALA A 149 -22.02 0.29 -13.74
N PHE A 150 -20.98 0.14 -12.93
CA PHE A 150 -19.68 -0.38 -13.34
C PHE A 150 -19.13 -1.42 -12.34
N LYS A 151 -18.22 -2.26 -12.81
CA LYS A 151 -17.66 -3.34 -11.99
C LYS A 151 -16.28 -2.99 -11.48
N LYS A 152 -16.05 -3.26 -10.20
CA LYS A 152 -14.73 -3.13 -9.55
C LYS A 152 -14.40 -4.35 -8.72
N ARG A 153 -13.11 -4.60 -8.51
CA ARG A 153 -12.62 -5.71 -7.69
C ARG A 153 -12.32 -5.24 -6.27
N ILE A 154 -12.81 -5.97 -5.30
CA ILE A 154 -12.46 -5.76 -3.88
C ILE A 154 -11.02 -6.28 -3.69
N THR A 155 -10.11 -5.37 -3.34
CA THR A 155 -8.70 -5.69 -3.08
C THR A 155 -8.29 -5.48 -1.62
N GLY A 156 -9.15 -4.86 -0.83
CA GLY A 156 -8.98 -4.50 0.58
C GLY A 156 -10.18 -3.69 1.05
N GLN A 157 -10.00 -2.93 2.11
CA GLN A 157 -11.04 -2.06 2.70
C GLN A 157 -11.52 -0.98 1.71
N TYR A 158 -10.62 -0.49 0.84
CA TYR A 158 -10.93 0.50 -0.17
C TYR A 158 -11.15 -0.15 -1.53
N ILE A 159 -12.01 0.45 -2.34
CA ILE A 159 -12.28 0.05 -3.72
C ILE A 159 -11.69 1.11 -4.64
N ASN A 160 -10.74 0.72 -5.49
CA ASN A 160 -10.16 1.64 -6.47
C ASN A 160 -11.16 1.91 -7.59
N ILE A 161 -11.59 3.16 -7.70
CA ILE A 161 -12.51 3.62 -8.74
C ILE A 161 -11.76 3.86 -10.04
N ASP A 162 -10.62 4.54 -9.97
CA ASP A 162 -9.68 4.76 -11.08
C ASP A 162 -8.26 5.01 -10.54
N ASP A 163 -7.38 5.56 -11.35
CA ASP A 163 -5.98 5.82 -10.99
C ASP A 163 -5.82 6.94 -9.95
N VAL A 164 -6.85 7.76 -9.76
CA VAL A 164 -6.86 8.93 -8.85
C VAL A 164 -7.76 8.70 -7.65
N ARG A 165 -8.92 8.02 -7.85
CA ARG A 165 -9.96 7.89 -6.84
C ARG A 165 -9.98 6.50 -6.21
N SER A 166 -10.00 6.48 -4.88
CA SER A 166 -10.19 5.26 -4.08
C SER A 166 -11.29 5.53 -3.07
N ALA A 167 -12.35 4.73 -3.10
CA ALA A 167 -13.51 4.88 -2.24
C ALA A 167 -13.39 3.99 -1.00
N GLY A 168 -13.60 4.56 0.17
CA GLY A 168 -13.69 3.86 1.45
C GLY A 168 -15.13 3.62 1.87
N PRO A 169 -15.39 2.63 2.76
CA PRO A 169 -16.72 2.40 3.30
C PRO A 169 -17.18 3.63 4.11
N ALA A 170 -18.41 4.03 3.93
CA ALA A 170 -19.02 5.12 4.66
C ALA A 170 -20.14 4.58 5.58
N GLU A 171 -20.18 5.10 6.79
CA GLU A 171 -21.27 4.87 7.72
C GLU A 171 -22.50 5.66 7.26
N GLU A 172 -23.69 5.11 7.46
CA GLU A 172 -24.95 5.78 7.09
C GLU A 172 -25.11 7.09 7.87
N GLY A 173 -25.44 8.17 7.16
CA GLY A 173 -25.60 9.51 7.73
C GLY A 173 -24.30 10.25 8.04
N LYS A 174 -23.12 9.68 7.77
CA LYS A 174 -21.85 10.36 7.92
C LYS A 174 -21.70 11.44 6.86
N ASP A 175 -21.34 12.64 7.29
CA ASP A 175 -21.07 13.77 6.43
C ASP A 175 -19.59 13.87 6.05
N PHE A 176 -19.30 14.45 4.89
CA PHE A 176 -17.98 14.62 4.31
C PHE A 176 -17.75 16.09 3.95
N TYR A 177 -16.57 16.60 4.20
CA TYR A 177 -16.16 17.96 3.83
C TYR A 177 -15.94 18.03 2.32
N ARG A 178 -16.55 19.02 1.68
CA ARG A 178 -16.36 19.35 0.26
C ARG A 178 -15.94 20.82 0.13
N SER A 179 -15.04 21.12 -0.79
CA SER A 179 -14.63 22.49 -1.08
C SER A 179 -14.41 22.69 -2.57
N TRP A 180 -14.53 23.93 -3.00
CA TRP A 180 -14.30 24.35 -4.40
C TRP A 180 -13.60 25.70 -4.43
N TYR A 181 -12.95 25.99 -5.56
CA TYR A 181 -12.46 27.32 -5.87
C TYR A 181 -13.41 28.04 -6.81
N ALA A 182 -13.55 29.36 -6.65
CA ALA A 182 -14.33 30.21 -7.53
C ALA A 182 -13.56 30.54 -8.80
#